data_569305a6960aa9ecbb2ebe06388a4e17
#
_entry.id   569305a6960aa9ecbb2ebe06388a4e17
#
_cell.length_a   1.000
_cell.length_b   1.000
_cell.length_c   1.000
_cell.angle_alpha   90.00
_cell.angle_beta   90.00
_cell.angle_gamma   90.00
#
_symmetry.space_group_name_H-M   'P 1'
#
loop_
_entity.id
_entity.type
_entity.pdbx_description
1 polymer ?
#
loop_
_entity_poly.entity_id
_entity_poly.type
_entity_poly.pdbx_seq_one_letter_code
_entity_poly.pdbx_strand_id
1 'polypeptide(L)'
;MKLTSAILKNLYCAIYCMKPFDRWSMPLPEEVNFIVDQDPEVMGTYLYDDGGDFEHVITISTKKCGHLSTVIRVLCHEAVHMSRWKTNRWSHHDAEFRRRTKVISDELGFDPLEL
;
A
#
# COMPACT_ATOMS: atom_id res chain seq x y z
N MET A 1 -7.96 -17.70 1.60
CA MET A 1 -7.17 -17.20 0.45
C MET A 1 -5.69 -17.41 0.76
N LYS A 2 -4.94 -17.84 -0.25
CA LYS A 2 -3.49 -17.99 -0.13
C LYS A 2 -2.80 -16.80 -0.80
N LEU A 3 -2.28 -15.89 0.02
CA LEU A 3 -1.57 -14.71 -0.44
C LEU A 3 -0.07 -15.00 -0.52
N THR A 4 0.58 -14.56 -1.60
CA THR A 4 2.03 -14.66 -1.77
C THR A 4 2.60 -13.30 -2.16
N SER A 5 3.92 -13.14 -2.04
CA SER A 5 4.60 -11.93 -2.49
C SER A 5 4.36 -11.66 -3.97
N ALA A 6 4.34 -12.72 -4.79
CA ALA A 6 4.08 -12.59 -6.23
C ALA A 6 2.66 -12.07 -6.49
N ILE A 7 1.68 -12.54 -5.73
CA ILE A 7 0.29 -12.06 -5.85
C ILE A 7 0.21 -10.59 -5.44
N LEU A 8 0.86 -10.20 -4.34
CA LEU A 8 0.89 -8.79 -3.92
C LEU A 8 1.51 -7.92 -5.01
N LYS A 9 2.60 -8.35 -5.61
CA LYS A 9 3.23 -7.60 -6.70
C LYS A 9 2.26 -7.44 -7.88
N ASN A 10 1.54 -8.50 -8.24
CA ASN A 10 0.56 -8.44 -9.33
C ASN A 10 -0.57 -7.45 -9.00
N LEU A 11 -1.06 -7.46 -7.77
CA LEU A 11 -2.10 -6.52 -7.34
C LEU A 11 -1.57 -5.08 -7.40
N TYR A 12 -0.33 -4.87 -6.94
CA TYR A 12 0.28 -3.55 -7.03
C TYR A 12 0.45 -3.10 -8.49
N CYS A 13 0.85 -3.99 -9.38
CA CYS A 13 0.95 -3.66 -10.81
C CYS A 13 -0.40 -3.15 -11.35
N ALA A 14 -1.51 -3.74 -10.91
CA ALA A 14 -2.84 -3.30 -11.31
C ALA A 14 -3.14 -1.90 -10.80
N ILE A 15 -2.95 -1.63 -9.51
CA ILE A 15 -3.24 -0.30 -8.96
C ILE A 15 -2.27 0.76 -9.44
N TYR A 16 -1.02 0.39 -9.74
CA TYR A 16 0.00 1.29 -10.27
C TYR A 16 -0.48 1.97 -11.56
N CYS A 17 -1.24 1.27 -12.37
CA CYS A 17 -1.77 1.77 -13.63
C CYS A 17 -3.10 2.51 -13.48
N MET A 18 -3.70 2.50 -12.30
CA MET A 18 -5.04 3.06 -12.06
C MET A 18 -4.93 4.45 -11.46
N LYS A 19 -5.97 5.27 -11.69
CA LYS A 19 -6.12 6.55 -11.01
C LYS A 19 -6.45 6.29 -9.53
N PRO A 20 -5.93 7.09 -8.61
CA PRO A 20 -5.04 8.25 -8.80
C PRO A 20 -3.56 7.89 -8.77
N PHE A 21 -3.19 6.62 -8.59
CA PHE A 21 -1.79 6.21 -8.41
C PHE A 21 -0.92 6.55 -9.62
N ASP A 22 -1.49 6.52 -10.83
CA ASP A 22 -0.79 6.86 -12.06
C ASP A 22 -0.26 8.31 -12.09
N ARG A 23 -0.78 9.19 -11.22
CA ARG A 23 -0.40 10.60 -11.13
C ARG A 23 0.59 10.92 -10.00
N TRP A 24 0.86 9.95 -9.13
CA TRP A 24 1.60 10.20 -7.89
C TRP A 24 3.06 9.78 -7.96
N SER A 25 3.58 9.51 -9.16
CA SER A 25 5.00 9.11 -9.37
C SER A 25 5.38 7.93 -8.46
N MET A 26 4.55 6.90 -8.48
CA MET A 26 4.75 5.72 -7.64
C MET A 26 6.03 4.97 -8.02
N PRO A 27 6.70 4.33 -7.05
CA PRO A 27 7.79 3.43 -7.37
C PRO A 27 7.35 2.31 -8.31
N LEU A 28 8.25 1.91 -9.22
CA LEU A 28 7.99 0.77 -10.10
C LEU A 28 7.80 -0.50 -9.27
N PRO A 29 6.99 -1.46 -9.72
CA PRO A 29 6.81 -2.72 -8.98
C PRO A 29 8.12 -3.42 -8.63
N GLU A 30 9.12 -3.33 -9.50
CA GLU A 30 10.44 -3.94 -9.30
C GLU A 30 11.25 -3.27 -8.19
N GLU A 31 10.88 -2.03 -7.83
CA GLU A 31 11.57 -1.26 -6.78
C GLU A 31 11.01 -1.53 -5.39
N VAL A 32 9.95 -2.32 -5.29
CA VAL A 32 9.25 -2.58 -4.02
C VAL A 32 9.44 -4.03 -3.63
N ASN A 33 9.84 -4.25 -2.37
CA ASN A 33 9.86 -5.59 -1.79
C ASN A 33 8.50 -5.85 -1.14
N PHE A 34 7.79 -6.86 -1.64
CA PHE A 34 6.49 -7.27 -1.11
C PHE A 34 6.67 -8.47 -0.19
N ILE A 35 6.27 -8.31 1.07
CA ILE A 35 6.41 -9.33 2.10
C ILE A 35 5.03 -9.72 2.59
N VAL A 36 4.82 -11.02 2.75
CA VAL A 36 3.63 -11.59 3.38
C VAL A 36 4.04 -12.18 4.70
N ASP A 37 3.39 -11.77 5.80
CA ASP A 37 3.65 -12.31 7.13
C ASP A 37 2.35 -12.74 7.80
N GLN A 38 2.39 -13.02 9.09
CA GLN A 38 1.24 -13.45 9.89
C GLN A 38 1.16 -12.63 11.18
N ASP A 39 1.47 -11.34 11.11
CA ASP A 39 1.42 -10.46 12.27
C ASP A 39 -0.02 -10.43 12.82
N PRO A 40 -0.22 -10.76 14.11
CA PRO A 40 -1.57 -10.78 14.69
C PRO A 40 -2.10 -9.38 15.05
N GLU A 41 -1.27 -8.36 15.02
CA GLU A 41 -1.59 -7.02 15.51
C GLU A 41 -1.78 -6.02 14.37
N VAL A 42 -1.04 -6.14 13.28
CA VAL A 42 -0.95 -5.14 12.23
C VAL A 42 -1.37 -5.75 10.90
N MET A 43 -2.28 -5.08 10.18
CA MET A 43 -2.78 -5.54 8.88
C MET A 43 -1.73 -5.38 7.79
N GLY A 44 -1.01 -4.26 7.80
CA GLY A 44 0.03 -4.00 6.83
C GLY A 44 0.92 -2.83 7.25
N THR A 45 2.06 -2.71 6.59
CA THR A 45 2.99 -1.60 6.81
C THR A 45 3.64 -1.21 5.49
N TYR A 46 4.04 0.05 5.40
CA TYR A 46 4.99 0.54 4.43
C TYR A 46 6.22 1.07 5.16
N LEU A 47 7.40 0.71 4.69
CA LEU A 47 8.66 1.20 5.22
C LEU A 47 9.51 1.73 4.07
N TYR A 48 10.00 2.97 4.22
CA TYR A 48 11.07 3.51 3.38
C TYR A 48 12.40 3.21 4.07
N ASP A 49 13.28 2.49 3.37
CA ASP A 49 14.57 2.06 3.89
C ASP A 49 15.65 2.34 2.85
N ASP A 50 16.29 3.50 2.96
CA ASP A 50 17.29 3.95 1.99
C ASP A 50 18.64 3.22 2.11
N GLY A 51 18.82 2.41 3.16
CA GLY A 51 20.03 1.60 3.35
C GLY A 51 19.86 0.12 3.04
N GLY A 52 18.67 -0.31 2.64
CA GLY A 52 18.36 -1.71 2.36
C GLY A 52 18.55 -2.08 0.90
N ASP A 53 18.36 -3.38 0.59
CA ASP A 53 18.38 -3.89 -0.78
C ASP A 53 17.24 -3.30 -1.62
N PHE A 54 16.11 -3.02 -0.98
CA PHE A 54 14.98 -2.30 -1.56
C PHE A 54 14.71 -1.07 -0.71
N GLU A 55 14.56 0.08 -1.36
CA GLU A 55 14.19 1.31 -0.65
C GLU A 55 12.76 1.26 -0.13
N HIS A 56 11.90 0.50 -0.79
CA HIS A 56 10.47 0.42 -0.49
C HIS A 56 10.11 -1.00 -0.06
N VAL A 57 9.42 -1.12 1.07
CA VAL A 57 8.96 -2.42 1.59
C VAL A 57 7.50 -2.30 1.99
N ILE A 58 6.65 -3.13 1.40
CA ILE A 58 5.25 -3.27 1.79
C ILE A 58 5.04 -4.67 2.35
N THR A 59 4.51 -4.74 3.58
CA THR A 59 4.20 -6.00 4.25
C THR A 59 2.71 -6.09 4.50
N ILE A 60 2.10 -7.23 4.19
CA ILE A 60 0.67 -7.49 4.44
C ILE A 60 0.56 -8.76 5.27
N SER A 61 -0.27 -8.71 6.31
CA SER A 61 -0.51 -9.85 7.21
C SER A 61 -1.68 -10.69 6.71
N THR A 62 -1.43 -11.98 6.44
CA THR A 62 -2.50 -12.92 6.09
C THR A 62 -3.38 -13.26 7.28
N LYS A 63 -2.89 -13.07 8.48
CA LYS A 63 -3.69 -13.31 9.69
C LYS A 63 -4.80 -12.29 9.86
N LYS A 64 -4.53 -11.02 9.45
CA LYS A 64 -5.49 -9.92 9.56
C LYS A 64 -6.25 -9.67 8.26
N CYS A 65 -5.73 -10.14 7.13
CA CYS A 65 -6.29 -9.90 5.80
C CYS A 65 -6.66 -11.23 5.14
N GLY A 66 -7.86 -11.75 5.46
CA GLY A 66 -8.32 -13.04 5.00
C GLY A 66 -9.08 -13.04 3.68
N HIS A 67 -9.42 -11.86 3.14
CA HIS A 67 -10.18 -11.68 1.91
C HIS A 67 -9.47 -10.76 0.94
N LEU A 68 -9.67 -10.98 -0.36
CA LEU A 68 -9.04 -10.18 -1.40
C LEU A 68 -9.39 -8.69 -1.26
N SER A 69 -10.65 -8.37 -0.97
CA SER A 69 -11.08 -6.98 -0.78
C SER A 69 -10.32 -6.29 0.35
N THR A 70 -10.07 -7.01 1.44
CA THR A 70 -9.28 -6.47 2.56
C THR A 70 -7.83 -6.27 2.15
N VAL A 71 -7.25 -7.24 1.43
CA VAL A 71 -5.87 -7.11 0.94
C VAL A 71 -5.72 -5.90 0.04
N ILE A 72 -6.64 -5.69 -0.91
CA ILE A 72 -6.59 -4.55 -1.82
C ILE A 72 -6.72 -3.24 -1.05
N ARG A 73 -7.64 -3.17 -0.11
CA ARG A 73 -7.84 -1.98 0.72
C ARG A 73 -6.57 -1.63 1.50
N VAL A 74 -5.98 -2.61 2.17
CA VAL A 74 -4.76 -2.39 2.96
C VAL A 74 -3.58 -2.06 2.06
N LEU A 75 -3.46 -2.73 0.90
CA LEU A 75 -2.43 -2.41 -0.08
C LEU A 75 -2.55 -0.97 -0.56
N CYS A 76 -3.76 -0.49 -0.84
CA CYS A 76 -3.99 0.90 -1.22
C CYS A 76 -3.58 1.87 -0.10
N HIS A 77 -3.90 1.54 1.15
CA HIS A 77 -3.51 2.35 2.31
C HIS A 77 -1.98 2.49 2.38
N GLU A 78 -1.27 1.37 2.30
CA GLU A 78 0.20 1.39 2.34
C GLU A 78 0.78 2.08 1.11
N ALA A 79 0.15 1.93 -0.05
CA ALA A 79 0.58 2.63 -1.27
C ALA A 79 0.42 4.15 -1.15
N VAL A 80 -0.54 4.66 -0.38
CA VAL A 80 -0.64 6.10 -0.11
C VAL A 80 0.57 6.57 0.69
N HIS A 81 0.97 5.82 1.72
CA HIS A 81 2.21 6.14 2.43
C HIS A 81 3.39 6.16 1.46
N MET A 82 3.50 5.15 0.60
CA MET A 82 4.58 5.03 -0.38
C MET A 82 4.55 6.17 -1.40
N SER A 83 3.38 6.70 -1.75
CA SER A 83 3.28 7.83 -2.67
C SER A 83 3.95 9.10 -2.14
N ARG A 84 4.23 9.15 -0.85
CA ARG A 84 4.82 10.30 -0.17
C ARG A 84 6.26 10.02 0.30
N TRP A 85 6.92 9.02 -0.28
CA TRP A 85 8.22 8.55 0.17
C TRP A 85 9.31 9.63 0.14
N LYS A 86 9.20 10.61 -0.76
CA LYS A 86 10.18 11.70 -0.88
C LYS A 86 10.07 12.73 0.23
N THR A 87 9.01 12.66 1.04
CA THR A 87 8.83 13.58 2.17
C THR A 87 9.27 12.88 3.46
N ASN A 88 9.61 13.66 4.48
CA ASN A 88 9.90 13.07 5.81
C ASN A 88 8.61 12.79 6.60
N ARG A 89 7.44 12.89 5.96
CA ARG A 89 6.14 12.67 6.57
C ARG A 89 5.41 11.46 5.96
N TRP A 90 6.13 10.57 5.28
CA TRP A 90 5.51 9.44 4.60
C TRP A 90 4.75 8.50 5.55
N SER A 91 5.15 8.40 6.81
CA SER A 91 4.49 7.56 7.81
C SER A 91 3.33 8.25 8.52
N HIS A 92 3.07 9.52 8.25
CA HIS A 92 2.07 10.30 8.97
C HIS A 92 0.68 10.17 8.35
N HIS A 93 -0.35 10.09 9.18
CA HIS A 93 -1.75 10.17 8.78
C HIS A 93 -2.24 11.62 8.88
N ASP A 94 -1.53 12.53 8.25
CA ASP A 94 -1.82 13.98 8.28
C ASP A 94 -2.93 14.35 7.26
N ALA A 95 -3.15 15.66 7.08
CA ALA A 95 -4.20 16.15 6.18
C ALA A 95 -3.97 15.70 4.73
N GLU A 96 -2.72 15.69 4.27
CA GLU A 96 -2.40 15.25 2.91
C GLU A 96 -2.66 13.76 2.73
N PHE A 97 -2.32 12.94 3.73
CA PHE A 97 -2.66 11.52 3.70
C PHE A 97 -4.17 11.32 3.58
N ARG A 98 -4.95 12.02 4.41
CA ARG A 98 -6.41 11.92 4.39
C ARG A 98 -7.00 12.39 3.06
N ARG A 99 -6.42 13.45 2.47
CA ARG A 99 -6.85 13.91 1.14
C ARG A 99 -6.65 12.82 0.08
N ARG A 100 -5.48 12.16 0.11
CA ARG A 100 -5.18 11.10 -0.86
C ARG A 100 -6.04 9.86 -0.67
N THR A 101 -6.28 9.44 0.58
CA THR A 101 -7.17 8.29 0.83
C THR A 101 -8.60 8.60 0.41
N LYS A 102 -9.06 9.85 0.57
CA LYS A 102 -10.38 10.23 0.07
C LYS A 102 -10.46 10.14 -1.46
N VAL A 103 -9.44 10.59 -2.17
CA VAL A 103 -9.40 10.48 -3.63
C VAL A 103 -9.48 9.02 -4.05
N ILE A 104 -8.75 8.12 -3.38
CA ILE A 104 -8.80 6.70 -3.67
C ILE A 104 -10.20 6.13 -3.42
N SER A 105 -10.81 6.51 -2.30
CA SER A 105 -12.17 6.05 -1.98
C SER A 105 -13.17 6.47 -3.05
N ASP A 106 -13.05 7.71 -3.52
CA ASP A 106 -13.94 8.23 -4.58
C ASP A 106 -13.70 7.49 -5.91
N GLU A 107 -12.45 7.19 -6.26
CA GLU A 107 -12.12 6.55 -7.54
C GLU A 107 -12.36 5.04 -7.54
N LEU A 108 -12.09 4.36 -6.42
CA LEU A 108 -12.12 2.90 -6.36
C LEU A 108 -13.29 2.34 -5.55
N GLY A 109 -14.10 3.19 -4.94
CA GLY A 109 -15.33 2.76 -4.27
C GLY A 109 -15.15 2.27 -2.84
N PHE A 110 -14.04 2.56 -2.18
CA PHE A 110 -13.88 2.23 -0.77
C PHE A 110 -14.67 3.18 0.13
N ASP A 111 -15.07 2.68 1.31
CA ASP A 111 -15.58 3.55 2.35
C ASP A 111 -14.42 4.41 2.88
N PRO A 112 -14.53 5.75 2.86
CA PRO A 112 -13.45 6.62 3.35
C PRO A 112 -13.06 6.35 4.81
N LEU A 113 -13.98 5.87 5.63
CA LEU A 113 -13.71 5.57 7.04
C LEU A 113 -12.89 4.29 7.21
N GLU A 114 -12.86 3.41 6.21
CA GLU A 114 -12.14 2.14 6.27
C GLU A 114 -10.74 2.22 5.65
N LEU A 115 -10.51 3.22 4.83
CA LEU A 115 -9.23 3.40 4.18
C LEU A 115 -8.32 4.30 5.04
#